data_9e09dec785910aaa16ca95dbeb0ee863
#
_entry.id   9e09dec785910aaa16ca95dbeb0ee863
#
_cell.length_a   1.000
_cell.length_b   1.000
_cell.length_c   1.000
_cell.angle_alpha   90.00
_cell.angle_beta   90.00
_cell.angle_gamma   90.00
#
_symmetry.space_group_name_H-M   'P 1'
#
loop_
_entity.id
_entity.type
_entity.pdbx_description
1 polymer ?
#
loop_
_entity_poly.entity_id
_entity_poly.type
_entity_poly.pdbx_seq_one_letter_code
_entity_poly.pdbx_strand_id
1 'polypeptide(L)'
;MQGTPRKGRRFGGNASHQRQIMANLISSLVAAEGIVTTEAKAKAVRPIAERVITKAKKGGLHNHRQILAYLGDQEIAAKLMDDVGPRYSSRPGGYTRILKLGPRPGDNAPMARIELV
;
A
#
# COMPACT_ATOMS: atom_id res chain seq x y z
N MET A 1 13.65 4.39 27.25
CA MET A 1 14.04 5.55 26.44
C MET A 1 13.46 5.46 25.04
N GLN A 2 13.03 6.56 24.51
CA GLN A 2 12.57 6.61 23.16
C GLN A 2 13.74 6.49 22.17
N GLY A 3 13.56 5.71 21.14
CA GLY A 3 14.53 5.67 20.06
C GLY A 3 14.38 6.88 19.13
N THR A 4 14.90 6.73 17.92
CA THR A 4 14.74 7.75 16.88
C THR A 4 13.26 7.99 16.58
N PRO A 5 12.81 9.24 16.45
CA PRO A 5 11.44 9.53 16.10
C PRO A 5 11.06 8.86 14.78
N ARG A 6 9.87 8.32 14.71
CA ARG A 6 9.38 7.67 13.50
C ARG A 6 8.81 8.70 12.54
N LYS A 7 9.02 8.45 11.27
CA LYS A 7 8.40 9.24 10.21
C LYS A 7 6.99 8.72 9.94
N GLY A 8 6.09 9.62 9.61
CA GLY A 8 4.73 9.29 9.25
C GLY A 8 3.81 9.11 10.45
N ARG A 9 2.58 8.75 10.16
CA ARG A 9 1.51 8.64 11.14
C ARG A 9 1.52 7.27 11.82
N ARG A 10 1.04 7.25 13.05
CA ARG A 10 0.81 6.01 13.78
C ARG A 10 -0.69 5.71 13.80
N PHE A 11 -1.04 4.43 13.66
CA PHE A 11 -2.42 3.97 13.64
C PHE A 11 -2.68 2.99 14.77
N GLY A 12 -2.18 3.30 15.95
CA GLY A 12 -2.29 2.46 17.13
C GLY A 12 -1.29 1.32 17.14
N GLY A 13 -1.14 0.66 18.29
CA GLY A 13 -0.28 -0.49 18.43
C GLY A 13 1.21 -0.20 18.28
N ASN A 14 1.98 -1.27 18.24
CA ASN A 14 3.43 -1.20 18.07
C ASN A 14 3.82 -1.21 16.60
N ALA A 15 5.14 -1.22 16.33
CA ALA A 15 5.66 -1.18 14.96
C ALA A 15 5.20 -2.36 14.12
N SER A 16 5.14 -3.57 14.71
CA SER A 16 4.68 -4.76 14.02
C SER A 16 3.22 -4.64 13.61
N HIS A 17 2.39 -4.11 14.50
CA HIS A 17 0.96 -3.91 14.22
C HIS A 17 0.76 -2.90 13.10
N GLN A 18 1.49 -1.78 13.12
CA GLN A 18 1.40 -0.77 12.06
C GLN A 18 1.86 -1.30 10.72
N ARG A 19 2.94 -2.08 10.71
CA ARG A 19 3.40 -2.75 9.49
C ARG A 19 2.32 -3.67 8.95
N GLN A 20 1.63 -4.41 9.83
CA GLN A 20 0.55 -5.31 9.43
C GLN A 20 -0.63 -4.54 8.82
N ILE A 21 -1.00 -3.41 9.41
CA ILE A 21 -2.05 -2.56 8.86
C ILE A 21 -1.70 -2.13 7.43
N MET A 22 -0.49 -1.65 7.21
CA MET A 22 -0.06 -1.21 5.88
C MET A 22 0.00 -2.37 4.89
N ALA A 23 0.53 -3.52 5.29
CA ALA A 23 0.59 -4.69 4.44
C ALA A 23 -0.80 -5.16 4.03
N ASN A 24 -1.76 -5.18 4.97
CA ASN A 24 -3.15 -5.56 4.68
C ASN A 24 -3.81 -4.58 3.72
N LEU A 25 -3.57 -3.28 3.87
CA LEU A 25 -4.10 -2.27 2.95
C LEU A 25 -3.55 -2.46 1.54
N ILE A 26 -2.27 -2.75 1.40
CA ILE A 26 -1.66 -2.98 0.10
C ILE A 26 -2.21 -4.25 -0.53
N SER A 27 -2.35 -5.33 0.23
CA SER A 27 -2.94 -6.57 -0.28
C SER A 27 -4.37 -6.34 -0.80
N SER A 28 -5.18 -5.61 -0.04
CA SER A 28 -6.54 -5.27 -0.47
C SER A 28 -6.55 -4.38 -1.70
N LEU A 29 -5.64 -3.40 -1.76
CA LEU A 29 -5.52 -2.50 -2.91
C LEU A 29 -5.17 -3.28 -4.18
N VAL A 30 -4.22 -4.19 -4.11
CA VAL A 30 -3.80 -4.99 -5.26
C VAL A 30 -4.91 -5.94 -5.68
N ALA A 31 -5.59 -6.59 -4.72
CA ALA A 31 -6.65 -7.54 -5.01
C ALA A 31 -7.84 -6.88 -5.70
N ALA A 32 -8.31 -5.75 -5.18
CA ALA A 32 -9.50 -5.06 -5.67
C ALA A 32 -9.18 -3.91 -6.64
N GLU A 33 -7.92 -3.51 -6.73
CA GLU A 33 -7.40 -2.40 -7.52
C GLU A 33 -7.89 -1.01 -7.07
N GLY A 34 -8.68 -0.97 -6.02
CA GLY A 34 -9.12 0.26 -5.38
C GLY A 34 -9.79 -0.06 -4.07
N ILE A 35 -9.52 0.73 -3.05
CA ILE A 35 -10.12 0.54 -1.72
C ILE A 35 -10.53 1.89 -1.14
N VAL A 36 -11.54 1.85 -0.26
CA VAL A 36 -11.98 3.00 0.50
C VAL A 36 -11.47 2.87 1.92
N THR A 37 -10.80 3.90 2.41
CA THR A 37 -10.26 3.94 3.76
C THR A 37 -10.24 5.38 4.25
N THR A 38 -9.73 5.63 5.46
CA THR A 38 -9.57 7.00 5.92
C THR A 38 -8.50 7.70 5.08
N GLU A 39 -8.66 9.01 4.92
CA GLU A 39 -7.70 9.81 4.16
C GLU A 39 -6.29 9.69 4.73
N ALA A 40 -6.16 9.64 6.06
CA ALA A 40 -4.87 9.49 6.73
C ALA A 40 -4.18 8.17 6.35
N LYS A 41 -4.93 7.06 6.36
CA LYS A 41 -4.38 5.75 5.98
C LYS A 41 -4.02 5.70 4.50
N ALA A 42 -4.86 6.28 3.63
CA ALA A 42 -4.57 6.34 2.20
C ALA A 42 -3.26 7.09 1.94
N LYS A 43 -3.06 8.23 2.58
CA LYS A 43 -1.83 9.01 2.44
C LYS A 43 -0.61 8.28 3.01
N ALA A 44 -0.79 7.52 4.08
CA ALA A 44 0.31 6.77 4.70
C ALA A 44 0.72 5.56 3.86
N VAL A 45 -0.24 4.86 3.26
CA VAL A 45 0.04 3.64 2.50
C VAL A 45 0.57 3.93 1.09
N ARG A 46 0.24 5.07 0.52
CA ARG A 46 0.62 5.40 -0.87
C ARG A 46 2.12 5.27 -1.14
N PRO A 47 3.03 5.87 -0.35
CA PRO A 47 4.47 5.72 -0.61
C PRO A 47 4.93 4.27 -0.56
N ILE A 48 4.36 3.47 0.35
CA ILE A 48 4.71 2.06 0.50
C ILE A 48 4.22 1.27 -0.71
N ALA A 49 2.99 1.51 -1.14
CA ALA A 49 2.42 0.87 -2.33
C ALA A 49 3.24 1.20 -3.57
N GLU A 50 3.64 2.46 -3.74
CA GLU A 50 4.48 2.87 -4.86
C GLU A 50 5.81 2.11 -4.88
N ARG A 51 6.45 1.94 -3.73
CA ARG A 51 7.70 1.18 -3.63
C ARG A 51 7.51 -0.30 -3.95
N VAL A 52 6.42 -0.89 -3.47
CA VAL A 52 6.10 -2.30 -3.76
C VAL A 52 5.90 -2.51 -5.26
N ILE A 53 5.16 -1.62 -5.91
CA ILE A 53 4.94 -1.70 -7.36
C ILE A 53 6.24 -1.49 -8.13
N THR A 54 7.09 -0.58 -7.68
CA THR A 54 8.40 -0.38 -8.30
C THR A 54 9.25 -1.65 -8.25
N LYS A 55 9.25 -2.35 -7.11
CA LYS A 55 9.94 -3.65 -7.00
C LYS A 55 9.37 -4.68 -7.94
N ALA A 56 8.04 -4.73 -8.06
CA ALA A 56 7.37 -5.65 -8.98
C ALA A 56 7.73 -5.36 -10.43
N LYS A 57 7.85 -4.07 -10.79
CA LYS A 57 8.28 -3.65 -12.13
C LYS A 57 9.68 -4.15 -12.46
N LYS A 58 10.60 -4.03 -11.51
CA LYS A 58 11.97 -4.50 -11.70
C LYS A 58 12.03 -6.01 -11.91
N GLY A 59 11.09 -6.73 -11.29
CA GLY A 59 11.01 -8.17 -11.41
C GLY A 59 12.17 -8.89 -10.74
N GLY A 60 12.28 -10.18 -11.03
CA GLY A 60 13.36 -11.01 -10.51
C GLY A 60 13.05 -11.63 -9.16
N LEU A 61 13.80 -12.68 -8.84
CA LEU A 61 13.57 -13.48 -7.65
C LEU A 61 13.76 -12.68 -6.37
N HIS A 62 14.77 -11.83 -6.33
CA HIS A 62 15.07 -11.01 -5.15
C HIS A 62 13.89 -10.08 -4.80
N ASN A 63 13.36 -9.38 -5.79
CA ASN A 63 12.23 -8.47 -5.58
C ASN A 63 10.96 -9.23 -5.21
N HIS A 64 10.73 -10.38 -5.84
CA HIS A 64 9.59 -11.24 -5.49
C HIS A 64 9.66 -11.68 -4.03
N ARG A 65 10.83 -12.11 -3.57
CA ARG A 65 11.04 -12.53 -2.18
C ARG A 65 10.79 -11.39 -1.20
N GLN A 66 11.24 -10.18 -1.53
CA GLN A 66 11.02 -9.01 -0.67
C GLN A 66 9.54 -8.67 -0.57
N ILE A 67 8.82 -8.69 -1.69
CA ILE A 67 7.38 -8.44 -1.71
C ILE A 67 6.64 -9.48 -0.88
N LEU A 68 6.96 -10.75 -1.08
CA LEU A 68 6.33 -11.85 -0.34
C LEU A 68 6.59 -11.74 1.16
N ALA A 69 7.83 -11.41 1.54
CA ALA A 69 8.18 -11.24 2.96
C ALA A 69 7.40 -10.11 3.61
N TYR A 70 7.16 -9.03 2.88
CA TYR A 70 6.42 -7.89 3.40
C TYR A 70 4.92 -8.17 3.49
N LEU A 71 4.32 -8.71 2.44
CA LEU A 71 2.86 -8.92 2.37
C LEU A 71 2.41 -10.20 3.04
N GLY A 72 3.22 -11.24 2.98
CA GLY A 72 2.86 -12.55 3.54
C GLY A 72 1.76 -13.27 2.76
N ASP A 73 1.47 -12.86 1.53
CA ASP A 73 0.40 -13.41 0.72
C ASP A 73 0.95 -13.77 -0.66
N GLN A 74 1.01 -15.08 -0.95
CA GLN A 74 1.57 -15.57 -2.20
C GLN A 74 0.75 -15.17 -3.43
N GLU A 75 -0.58 -15.15 -3.31
CA GLU A 75 -1.46 -14.80 -4.43
C GLU A 75 -1.30 -13.33 -4.80
N ILE A 76 -1.23 -12.46 -3.81
CA ILE A 76 -1.04 -11.03 -4.05
C ILE A 76 0.35 -10.76 -4.61
N ALA A 77 1.37 -11.42 -4.07
CA ALA A 77 2.73 -11.29 -4.60
C ALA A 77 2.80 -11.75 -6.06
N ALA A 78 2.14 -12.87 -6.38
CA ALA A 78 2.07 -13.35 -7.76
C ALA A 78 1.36 -12.36 -8.67
N LYS A 79 0.24 -11.78 -8.24
CA LYS A 79 -0.47 -10.78 -9.03
C LYS A 79 0.41 -9.55 -9.29
N LEU A 80 1.15 -9.11 -8.27
CA LEU A 80 2.09 -7.99 -8.42
C LEU A 80 3.15 -8.29 -9.48
N MET A 81 3.77 -9.47 -9.41
CA MET A 81 4.85 -9.83 -10.33
C MET A 81 4.35 -10.10 -11.74
N ASP A 82 3.18 -10.73 -11.88
CA ASP A 82 2.70 -11.23 -13.18
C ASP A 82 1.81 -10.23 -13.92
N ASP A 83 1.12 -9.35 -13.20
CA ASP A 83 0.14 -8.43 -13.77
C ASP A 83 0.50 -6.98 -13.51
N VAL A 84 0.55 -6.56 -12.24
CA VAL A 84 0.68 -5.15 -11.88
C VAL A 84 2.04 -4.59 -12.31
N GLY A 85 3.12 -5.32 -12.06
CA GLY A 85 4.46 -4.91 -12.46
C GLY A 85 4.56 -4.66 -13.96
N PRO A 86 4.23 -5.66 -14.79
CA PRO A 86 4.25 -5.48 -16.26
C PRO A 86 3.30 -4.40 -16.75
N ARG A 87 2.15 -4.20 -16.09
CA ARG A 87 1.19 -3.17 -16.45
C ARG A 87 1.81 -1.78 -16.44
N TYR A 88 2.72 -1.53 -15.50
CA TYR A 88 3.35 -0.22 -15.33
C TYR A 88 4.80 -0.18 -15.83
N SER A 89 5.19 -1.11 -16.67
CA SER A 89 6.59 -1.24 -17.11
C SER A 89 7.15 0.03 -17.73
N SER A 90 6.33 0.81 -18.43
CA SER A 90 6.76 2.05 -19.09
C SER A 90 6.46 3.30 -18.25
N ARG A 91 5.85 3.17 -17.08
CA ARG A 91 5.48 4.31 -16.24
C ARG A 91 6.53 4.51 -15.15
N PRO A 92 7.15 5.69 -15.03
CA PRO A 92 8.25 5.90 -14.09
C PRO A 92 7.82 6.15 -12.64
N GLY A 93 6.53 6.09 -12.34
CA GLY A 93 5.97 6.31 -11.01
C GLY A 93 4.52 6.74 -11.11
N GLY A 94 3.92 7.13 -9.98
CA GLY A 94 2.54 7.57 -9.96
C GLY A 94 1.55 6.47 -10.33
N TYR A 95 1.73 5.29 -9.74
CA TYR A 95 0.88 4.12 -10.02
C TYR A 95 -0.45 4.16 -9.29
N THR A 96 -0.59 5.04 -8.31
CA THR A 96 -1.79 5.14 -7.50
C THR A 96 -2.28 6.57 -7.49
N ARG A 97 -3.59 6.73 -7.22
CA ARG A 97 -4.17 8.04 -6.98
C ARG A 97 -5.13 7.98 -5.81
N ILE A 98 -5.31 9.12 -5.15
CA ILE A 98 -6.21 9.26 -4.01
C ILE A 98 -7.33 10.21 -4.37
N LEU A 99 -8.58 9.76 -4.19
CA LEU A 99 -9.78 10.56 -4.40
C LEU A 99 -10.45 10.80 -3.06
N LYS A 100 -10.62 12.06 -2.69
CA LYS A 100 -11.27 12.41 -1.43
C LYS A 100 -12.77 12.21 -1.56
N LEU A 101 -13.37 11.54 -0.56
CA LEU A 101 -14.78 11.18 -0.57
C LEU A 101 -15.63 11.98 0.42
N GLY A 102 -15.00 12.75 1.31
CA GLY A 102 -15.70 13.48 2.34
C GLY A 102 -15.82 12.70 3.64
N PRO A 103 -16.57 13.22 4.62
CA PRO A 103 -16.63 12.64 5.95
C PRO A 103 -17.44 11.34 5.99
N ARG A 104 -17.03 10.43 6.88
CA ARG A 104 -17.75 9.19 7.12
C ARG A 104 -18.94 9.47 8.04
N PRO A 105 -20.13 8.87 7.77
CA PRO A 105 -21.26 8.99 8.69
C PRO A 105 -20.89 8.45 10.07
N GLY A 106 -21.29 9.16 11.11
CA GLY A 106 -21.06 8.80 12.48
C GLY A 106 -19.95 9.62 13.15
N ASP A 107 -18.71 9.42 12.75
CA ASP A 107 -17.56 10.09 13.39
C ASP A 107 -16.95 11.22 12.56
N ASN A 108 -17.47 11.48 11.36
CA ASN A 108 -16.96 12.50 10.43
C ASN A 108 -15.49 12.32 10.03
N ALA A 109 -14.96 11.11 10.14
CA ALA A 109 -13.59 10.87 9.70
C ALA A 109 -13.47 11.12 8.20
N PRO A 110 -12.45 11.88 7.74
CA PRO A 110 -12.27 12.10 6.31
C PRO A 110 -11.94 10.78 5.62
N MET A 111 -12.70 10.45 4.58
CA MET A 111 -12.54 9.21 3.82
C MET A 111 -11.93 9.49 2.46
N ALA A 112 -11.26 8.51 1.92
CA ALA A 112 -10.67 8.58 0.59
C ALA A 112 -10.67 7.21 -0.07
N ARG A 113 -10.67 7.23 -1.40
CA ARG A 113 -10.43 6.04 -2.20
C ARG A 113 -9.00 6.12 -2.74
N ILE A 114 -8.21 5.10 -2.48
CA ILE A 114 -6.91 4.93 -3.14
C ILE A 114 -7.06 3.83 -4.18
N GLU A 115 -6.58 4.07 -5.39
CA GLU A 115 -6.74 3.12 -6.48
C GLU A 115 -5.52 3.09 -7.38
N LEU A 116 -5.38 1.98 -8.10
CA LEU A 116 -4.37 1.87 -9.15
C LEU A 116 -4.85 2.65 -10.39
N VAL A 117 -3.93 3.35 -10.99
CA VAL A 117 -4.23 4.20 -12.16
C VAL A 117 -4.39 3.36 -13.43
#